data_e3e6c5dcb2a88770d90609f26fdc3c20
#
_entry.id   e3e6c5dcb2a88770d90609f26fdc3c20
#
_cell.length_a   1.000
_cell.length_b   1.000
_cell.length_c   1.000
_cell.angle_alpha   90.00
_cell.angle_beta   90.00
_cell.angle_gamma   90.00
#
_symmetry.space_group_name_H-M   'P 1'
#
loop_
_entity.id
_entity.type
_entity.pdbx_description
1 polymer ?
#
loop_
_entity_poly.entity_id
_entity_poly.type
_entity_poly.pdbx_seq_one_letter_code
_entity_poly.pdbx_strand_id
1 'polypeptide(L)'
;SAVRAKEWLGKGRLGELNIINMTMWINNPNESSPHFHMRALHPHSLDIMRYFAGEVAKVQAFFKKGPGRQIWSNVQVNLLFANGVIGHLTGSYDAGGSYGLETCELVGSQGRVIINEACEKLSFHPRFSNQVEIYEHLGGMKSFPDTFPSRIGAWIEDLRKKTTPDKIDAKAEDALKVQLVIEAAIKSWDT
;
A
#
# COMPACT_ATOMS: atom_id res chain seq x y z
N SER A 1 9.68 -3.70 6.94
CA SER A 1 8.69 -4.78 6.68
C SER A 1 8.48 -4.99 5.19
N ALA A 2 8.17 -3.95 4.39
CA ALA A 2 7.93 -4.09 2.94
C ALA A 2 9.13 -4.66 2.17
N VAL A 3 10.34 -4.17 2.43
CA VAL A 3 11.57 -4.69 1.80
C VAL A 3 11.75 -6.17 2.08
N ARG A 4 11.58 -6.60 3.33
CA ARG A 4 11.68 -8.02 3.71
C ARG A 4 10.61 -8.87 3.04
N ALA A 5 9.37 -8.38 2.96
CA ALA A 5 8.29 -9.07 2.26
C ALA A 5 8.58 -9.22 0.75
N LYS A 6 9.16 -8.17 0.12
CA LYS A 6 9.59 -8.21 -1.29
C LYS A 6 10.72 -9.21 -1.53
N GLU A 7 11.69 -9.29 -0.62
CA GLU A 7 12.73 -10.33 -0.67
C GLU A 7 12.12 -11.73 -0.60
N TRP A 8 11.15 -11.96 0.29
CA TRP A 8 10.49 -13.26 0.41
C TRP A 8 9.72 -13.63 -0.85
N LEU A 9 9.04 -12.65 -1.46
CA LEU A 9 8.35 -12.84 -2.74
C LEU A 9 9.36 -13.21 -3.84
N GLY A 10 10.45 -12.44 -3.96
CA GLY A 10 11.50 -12.68 -4.96
C GLY A 10 12.23 -14.01 -4.79
N LYS A 11 12.33 -14.52 -3.55
CA LYS A 11 12.90 -15.83 -3.23
C LYS A 11 11.88 -16.99 -3.37
N GLY A 12 10.68 -16.71 -3.87
CA GLY A 12 9.63 -17.72 -4.07
C GLY A 12 8.98 -18.24 -2.78
N ARG A 13 9.19 -17.59 -1.65
CA ARG A 13 8.69 -18.06 -0.35
C ARG A 13 7.16 -18.07 -0.27
N LEU A 14 6.50 -17.12 -0.96
CA LEU A 14 5.05 -17.07 -1.10
C LEU A 14 4.53 -17.93 -2.25
N GLY A 15 5.41 -18.48 -3.10
CA GLY A 15 5.04 -19.01 -4.39
C GLY A 15 4.60 -17.90 -5.36
N GLU A 16 3.63 -18.19 -6.21
CA GLU A 16 3.00 -17.21 -7.10
C GLU A 16 2.08 -16.27 -6.28
N LEU A 17 2.23 -14.97 -6.45
CA LEU A 17 1.35 -13.98 -5.82
C LEU A 17 0.01 -13.97 -6.56
N ASN A 18 -1.08 -14.17 -5.84
CA ASN A 18 -2.44 -14.23 -6.41
C ASN A 18 -3.27 -13.00 -6.03
N ILE A 19 -3.19 -12.57 -4.77
CA ILE A 19 -4.05 -11.51 -4.23
C ILE A 19 -3.20 -10.55 -3.41
N ILE A 20 -3.54 -9.26 -3.50
CA ILE A 20 -3.05 -8.22 -2.61
C ILE A 20 -4.23 -7.42 -2.04
N ASN A 21 -4.32 -7.35 -0.72
CA ASN A 21 -5.32 -6.54 -0.02
C ASN A 21 -4.64 -5.41 0.75
N MET A 22 -5.25 -4.24 0.71
CA MET A 22 -4.76 -3.06 1.43
C MET A 22 -5.92 -2.39 2.15
N THR A 23 -5.73 -2.06 3.42
CA THR A 23 -6.66 -1.20 4.17
C THR A 23 -5.92 -0.01 4.75
N MET A 24 -6.57 1.15 4.79
CA MET A 24 -6.00 2.35 5.40
C MET A 24 -7.09 3.21 6.06
N TRP A 25 -6.90 3.50 7.34
CA TRP A 25 -7.87 4.16 8.20
C TRP A 25 -7.26 5.40 8.85
N ILE A 26 -7.79 6.57 8.53
CA ILE A 26 -7.36 7.83 9.17
C ILE A 26 -8.60 8.68 9.45
N ASN A 27 -8.75 9.11 10.68
CA ASN A 27 -9.75 10.13 10.96
C ASN A 27 -9.23 11.50 10.48
N ASN A 28 -9.79 12.01 9.37
CA ASN A 28 -9.38 13.27 8.80
C ASN A 28 -10.61 14.13 8.42
N PRO A 29 -10.85 15.25 9.11
CA PRO A 29 -12.00 16.12 8.87
C PRO A 29 -11.85 17.04 7.66
N ASN A 30 -10.75 16.99 6.90
CA ASN A 30 -10.49 17.88 5.78
C ASN A 30 -11.49 17.68 4.63
N GLU A 31 -12.05 18.78 4.13
CA GLU A 31 -13.09 18.84 3.08
C GLU A 31 -12.62 19.64 1.84
N SER A 32 -11.33 19.67 1.54
CA SER A 32 -10.72 20.56 0.53
C SER A 32 -11.16 20.30 -0.91
N SER A 33 -11.53 19.08 -1.28
CA SER A 33 -12.04 18.75 -2.62
C SER A 33 -12.83 17.44 -2.60
N PRO A 34 -13.76 17.19 -3.55
CA PRO A 34 -14.62 16.00 -3.53
C PRO A 34 -13.89 14.66 -3.40
N HIS A 35 -12.76 14.50 -4.08
CA HIS A 35 -11.94 13.27 -4.06
C HIS A 35 -10.64 13.44 -3.25
N PHE A 36 -10.62 14.36 -2.28
CA PHE A 36 -9.43 14.62 -1.48
C PHE A 36 -8.90 13.35 -0.78
N HIS A 37 -9.77 12.55 -0.20
CA HIS A 37 -9.42 11.27 0.43
C HIS A 37 -8.60 10.38 -0.53
N MET A 38 -9.10 10.16 -1.74
CA MET A 38 -8.44 9.30 -2.73
C MET A 38 -7.08 9.87 -3.16
N ARG A 39 -7.01 11.20 -3.42
CA ARG A 39 -5.80 11.85 -3.94
C ARG A 39 -4.74 12.11 -2.88
N ALA A 40 -5.12 12.32 -1.62
CA ALA A 40 -4.17 12.66 -0.56
C ALA A 40 -3.69 11.44 0.24
N LEU A 41 -4.54 10.43 0.45
CA LEU A 41 -4.20 9.26 1.27
C LEU A 41 -3.71 8.09 0.43
N HIS A 42 -4.41 7.75 -0.63
CA HIS A 42 -4.19 6.49 -1.35
C HIS A 42 -3.03 6.46 -2.36
N PRO A 43 -2.23 7.54 -2.58
CA PRO A 43 -0.90 7.36 -3.14
C PRO A 43 -0.05 6.36 -2.36
N HIS A 44 -0.09 6.38 -1.02
CA HIS A 44 0.60 5.42 -0.15
C HIS A 44 0.14 3.98 -0.42
N SER A 45 -1.17 3.76 -0.40
CA SER A 45 -1.74 2.43 -0.59
C SER A 45 -1.46 1.85 -1.97
N LEU A 46 -1.66 2.63 -3.02
CA LEU A 46 -1.48 2.18 -4.40
C LEU A 46 0.00 2.00 -4.76
N ASP A 47 0.88 2.80 -4.18
CA ASP A 47 2.31 2.65 -4.39
C ASP A 47 2.82 1.32 -3.82
N ILE A 48 2.45 0.99 -2.58
CA ILE A 48 2.84 -0.29 -1.97
C ILE A 48 2.21 -1.50 -2.70
N MET A 49 0.97 -1.37 -3.18
CA MET A 49 0.34 -2.42 -3.98
C MET A 49 1.08 -2.62 -5.31
N ARG A 50 1.45 -1.54 -6.01
CA ARG A 50 2.26 -1.61 -7.24
C ARG A 50 3.68 -2.13 -6.98
N TYR A 51 4.28 -1.75 -5.86
CA TYR A 51 5.59 -2.26 -5.45
C TYR A 51 5.62 -3.79 -5.40
N PHE A 52 4.56 -4.43 -4.91
CA PHE A 52 4.48 -5.89 -4.84
C PHE A 52 3.97 -6.53 -6.13
N ALA A 53 2.90 -6.02 -6.72
CA ALA A 53 2.15 -6.66 -7.79
C ALA A 53 2.42 -6.09 -9.20
N GLY A 54 3.14 -4.97 -9.30
CA GLY A 54 3.49 -4.38 -10.60
C GLY A 54 2.43 -3.43 -11.17
N GLU A 55 2.33 -3.36 -12.50
CA GLU A 55 1.47 -2.39 -13.19
C GLU A 55 0.00 -2.80 -13.14
N VAL A 56 -0.87 -1.80 -12.92
CA VAL A 56 -2.34 -1.97 -12.92
C VAL A 56 -2.87 -1.94 -14.35
N ALA A 57 -3.62 -2.98 -14.73
CA ALA A 57 -4.25 -3.09 -16.04
C ALA A 57 -5.71 -2.63 -16.05
N LYS A 58 -6.46 -2.88 -14.94
CA LYS A 58 -7.87 -2.46 -14.80
C LYS A 58 -8.15 -2.01 -13.39
N VAL A 59 -9.07 -1.04 -13.25
CA VAL A 59 -9.53 -0.51 -11.97
C VAL A 59 -11.03 -0.29 -12.00
N GLN A 60 -11.67 -0.57 -10.86
CA GLN A 60 -13.06 -0.24 -10.56
C GLN A 60 -13.14 0.28 -9.13
N ALA A 61 -13.83 1.38 -8.90
CA ALA A 61 -13.95 1.96 -7.58
C ALA A 61 -15.41 2.23 -7.20
N PHE A 62 -15.67 2.19 -5.89
CA PHE A 62 -16.91 2.61 -5.26
C PHE A 62 -16.59 3.61 -4.16
N PHE A 63 -17.30 4.73 -4.17
CA PHE A 63 -17.12 5.79 -3.18
C PHE A 63 -18.40 6.01 -2.37
N LYS A 64 -18.24 6.40 -1.12
CA LYS A 64 -19.35 6.79 -0.25
C LYS A 64 -18.96 8.01 0.57
N LYS A 65 -19.85 8.98 0.66
CA LYS A 65 -19.73 10.06 1.65
C LYS A 65 -20.18 9.53 3.01
N GLY A 66 -19.39 9.74 4.05
CA GLY A 66 -19.79 9.49 5.42
C GLY A 66 -20.89 10.47 5.89
N PRO A 67 -21.51 10.22 7.03
CA PRO A 67 -22.51 11.11 7.59
C PRO A 67 -21.98 12.55 7.76
N GLY A 68 -22.66 13.54 7.17
CA GLY A 68 -22.26 14.95 7.25
C GLY A 68 -21.07 15.36 6.39
N ARG A 69 -20.46 14.44 5.62
CA ARG A 69 -19.30 14.74 4.78
C ARG A 69 -19.69 15.32 3.42
N GLN A 70 -18.91 16.29 2.96
CA GLN A 70 -19.02 16.84 1.60
C GLN A 70 -18.15 16.08 0.60
N ILE A 71 -17.04 15.48 1.05
CA ILE A 71 -16.13 14.70 0.22
C ILE A 71 -16.54 13.22 0.19
N TRP A 72 -16.00 12.48 -0.79
CA TRP A 72 -16.03 11.02 -0.84
C TRP A 72 -15.01 10.48 0.17
N SER A 73 -15.44 10.29 1.42
CA SER A 73 -14.58 9.97 2.55
C SER A 73 -14.32 8.48 2.76
N ASN A 74 -15.06 7.63 2.05
CA ASN A 74 -14.89 6.18 2.05
C ASN A 74 -14.73 5.65 0.63
N VAL A 75 -13.85 4.67 0.44
CA VAL A 75 -13.57 4.09 -0.87
C VAL A 75 -13.27 2.60 -0.79
N GLN A 76 -13.74 1.89 -1.81
CA GLN A 76 -13.26 0.55 -2.15
C GLN A 76 -12.81 0.54 -3.61
N VAL A 77 -11.63 -0.01 -3.88
CA VAL A 77 -11.05 -0.10 -5.21
C VAL A 77 -10.67 -1.54 -5.50
N ASN A 78 -11.18 -2.08 -6.61
CA ASN A 78 -10.77 -3.37 -7.15
C ASN A 78 -9.77 -3.14 -8.28
N LEU A 79 -8.68 -3.90 -8.28
CA LEU A 79 -7.58 -3.81 -9.22
C LEU A 79 -7.34 -5.16 -9.90
N LEU A 80 -7.04 -5.13 -11.19
CA LEU A 80 -6.41 -6.23 -11.89
C LEU A 80 -5.04 -5.75 -12.36
N PHE A 81 -4.00 -6.43 -11.91
CA PHE A 81 -2.62 -6.16 -12.34
C PHE A 81 -2.31 -6.83 -13.67
N ALA A 82 -1.32 -6.30 -14.40
CA ALA A 82 -0.95 -6.81 -15.72
C ALA A 82 -0.48 -8.28 -15.72
N ASN A 83 0.04 -8.75 -14.60
CA ASN A 83 0.47 -10.13 -14.38
C ASN A 83 -0.65 -11.07 -13.87
N GLY A 84 -1.90 -10.59 -13.80
CA GLY A 84 -3.06 -11.38 -13.36
C GLY A 84 -3.34 -11.34 -11.87
N VAL A 85 -2.48 -10.74 -11.05
CA VAL A 85 -2.76 -10.54 -9.61
C VAL A 85 -4.00 -9.66 -9.45
N ILE A 86 -4.90 -10.03 -8.53
CA ILE A 86 -6.06 -9.23 -8.17
C ILE A 86 -5.78 -8.44 -6.88
N GLY A 87 -6.23 -7.20 -6.83
CA GLY A 87 -6.03 -6.30 -5.69
C GLY A 87 -7.32 -5.72 -5.16
N HIS A 88 -7.36 -5.49 -3.86
CA HIS A 88 -8.46 -4.78 -3.20
C HIS A 88 -7.90 -3.75 -2.22
N LEU A 89 -8.39 -2.52 -2.33
CA LEU A 89 -8.09 -1.42 -1.43
C LEU A 89 -9.36 -0.95 -0.75
N THR A 90 -9.36 -0.86 0.56
CA THR A 90 -10.41 -0.21 1.35
C THR A 90 -9.82 0.94 2.15
N GLY A 91 -10.43 2.10 2.09
CA GLY A 91 -9.97 3.28 2.82
C GLY A 91 -11.10 4.12 3.39
N SER A 92 -10.80 4.83 4.49
CA SER A 92 -11.76 5.74 5.10
C SER A 92 -11.06 6.89 5.81
N TYR A 93 -11.61 8.09 5.64
CA TYR A 93 -11.31 9.26 6.46
C TYR A 93 -12.26 9.41 7.66
N ASP A 94 -13.23 8.52 7.79
CA ASP A 94 -14.19 8.50 8.91
C ASP A 94 -13.86 7.42 9.95
N ALA A 95 -12.81 6.63 9.70
CA ALA A 95 -12.33 5.57 10.58
C ALA A 95 -10.94 5.91 11.15
N GLY A 96 -10.58 5.30 12.27
CA GLY A 96 -9.29 5.54 12.91
C GLY A 96 -9.28 5.04 14.36
N GLY A 97 -8.29 5.45 15.14
CA GLY A 97 -8.14 5.04 16.53
C GLY A 97 -7.87 3.54 16.66
N SER A 98 -8.76 2.79 17.29
CA SER A 98 -8.60 1.35 17.52
C SER A 98 -8.63 0.47 16.26
N TYR A 99 -8.94 1.02 15.09
CA TYR A 99 -8.88 0.29 13.81
C TYR A 99 -7.44 0.04 13.32
N GLY A 100 -6.45 0.71 13.90
CA GLY A 100 -5.10 0.77 13.37
C GLY A 100 -4.97 1.77 12.21
N LEU A 101 -3.77 1.91 11.64
CA LEU A 101 -3.50 2.80 10.51
C LEU A 101 -3.69 2.07 9.19
N GLU A 102 -2.92 1.01 8.98
CA GLU A 102 -2.94 0.28 7.71
C GLU A 102 -2.59 -1.21 7.86
N THR A 103 -3.09 -1.98 6.92
CA THR A 103 -2.69 -3.38 6.75
C THR A 103 -2.49 -3.66 5.27
N CYS A 104 -1.34 -4.27 4.92
CA CYS A 104 -1.08 -4.81 3.60
C CYS A 104 -0.94 -6.33 3.69
N GLU A 105 -1.76 -7.06 2.94
CA GLU A 105 -1.76 -8.51 2.89
C GLU A 105 -1.39 -9.01 1.50
N LEU A 106 -0.43 -9.92 1.42
CA LEU A 106 -0.01 -10.62 0.21
C LEU A 106 -0.40 -12.08 0.33
N VAL A 107 -1.21 -12.59 -0.58
CA VAL A 107 -1.64 -13.99 -0.60
C VAL A 107 -1.03 -14.67 -1.83
N GLY A 108 -0.15 -15.60 -1.56
CA GLY A 108 0.50 -16.42 -2.59
C GLY A 108 0.07 -17.88 -2.55
N SER A 109 0.53 -18.66 -3.53
CA SER A 109 0.21 -20.09 -3.63
C SER A 109 0.85 -20.96 -2.53
N GLN A 110 1.90 -20.47 -1.86
CA GLN A 110 2.64 -21.20 -0.82
C GLN A 110 2.56 -20.54 0.57
N GLY A 111 1.94 -19.39 0.69
CA GLY A 111 1.81 -18.69 1.97
C GLY A 111 1.22 -17.30 1.86
N ARG A 112 1.05 -16.68 3.01
CA ARG A 112 0.49 -15.35 3.18
C ARG A 112 1.44 -14.49 4.01
N VAL A 113 1.62 -13.24 3.60
CA VAL A 113 2.34 -12.22 4.37
C VAL A 113 1.37 -11.15 4.79
N ILE A 114 1.47 -10.68 6.02
CA ILE A 114 0.73 -9.52 6.52
C ILE A 114 1.72 -8.50 7.08
N ILE A 115 1.61 -7.27 6.62
CA ILE A 115 2.32 -6.09 7.14
C ILE A 115 1.28 -5.24 7.84
N ASN A 116 1.44 -5.02 9.15
CA ASN A 116 0.55 -4.16 9.92
C ASN A 116 1.26 -2.87 10.31
N GLU A 117 0.49 -1.78 10.39
CA GLU A 117 0.94 -0.47 10.85
C GLU A 117 2.19 0.01 10.09
N ALA A 118 2.14 -0.06 8.76
CA ALA A 118 3.22 0.30 7.85
C ALA A 118 4.52 -0.50 8.05
N CYS A 119 4.99 -0.62 9.27
CA CYS A 119 6.30 -1.21 9.54
C CYS A 119 6.40 -1.95 10.88
N GLU A 120 5.41 -1.83 11.75
CA GLU A 120 5.53 -2.32 13.13
C GLU A 120 5.57 -3.84 13.21
N LYS A 121 4.74 -4.51 12.42
CA LYS A 121 4.64 -5.97 12.45
C LYS A 121 4.62 -6.56 11.05
N LEU A 122 5.45 -7.58 10.86
CA LEU A 122 5.47 -8.42 9.67
C LEU A 122 5.24 -9.88 10.10
N SER A 123 4.26 -10.55 9.50
CA SER A 123 4.04 -11.97 9.73
C SER A 123 4.02 -12.76 8.43
N PHE A 124 4.56 -13.99 8.49
CA PHE A 124 4.50 -14.97 7.42
C PHE A 124 3.76 -16.21 7.89
N HIS A 125 2.74 -16.57 7.14
CA HIS A 125 1.88 -17.73 7.38
C HIS A 125 2.11 -18.74 6.25
N PRO A 126 2.94 -19.77 6.45
CA PRO A 126 3.16 -20.79 5.44
C PRO A 126 1.88 -21.60 5.19
N ARG A 127 1.66 -21.99 3.94
CA ARG A 127 0.56 -22.89 3.60
C ARG A 127 0.74 -24.25 4.27
N PHE A 128 -0.33 -24.79 4.81
CA PHE A 128 -0.36 -26.11 5.48
C PHE A 128 0.54 -26.21 6.73
N SER A 129 0.86 -25.10 7.38
CA SER A 129 1.62 -25.06 8.62
C SER A 129 0.82 -24.43 9.75
N ASN A 130 0.99 -24.95 10.96
CA ASN A 130 0.46 -24.34 12.18
C ASN A 130 1.46 -23.33 12.80
N GLN A 131 2.63 -23.15 12.19
CA GLN A 131 3.64 -22.19 12.64
C GLN A 131 3.49 -20.90 11.86
N VAL A 132 3.58 -19.77 12.58
CA VAL A 132 3.60 -18.44 12.02
C VAL A 132 4.90 -17.76 12.44
N GLU A 133 5.60 -17.16 11.47
CA GLU A 133 6.76 -16.33 11.77
C GLU A 133 6.29 -14.90 11.97
N ILE A 134 6.70 -14.27 13.08
CA ILE A 134 6.35 -12.90 13.42
C ILE A 134 7.63 -12.12 13.67
N TYR A 135 7.69 -10.93 13.08
CA TYR A 135 8.76 -9.96 13.27
C TYR A 135 8.14 -8.64 13.68
N GLU A 136 8.61 -8.07 14.76
CA GLU A 136 8.18 -6.76 15.25
C GLU A 136 9.33 -5.78 15.16
N HIS A 137 9.00 -4.54 14.80
CA HIS A 137 9.93 -3.41 14.75
C HIS A 137 11.20 -3.67 13.92
N LEU A 138 11.05 -4.28 12.74
CA LEU A 138 12.16 -4.52 11.83
C LEU A 138 12.92 -3.21 11.51
N GLY A 139 14.26 -3.28 11.61
CA GLY A 139 15.11 -2.11 11.41
C GLY A 139 15.03 -1.07 12.53
N GLY A 140 14.44 -1.43 13.69
CA GLY A 140 14.29 -0.53 14.85
C GLY A 140 13.16 0.49 14.69
N MET A 141 12.38 0.44 13.62
CA MET A 141 11.21 1.30 13.42
C MET A 141 10.06 0.87 14.32
N LYS A 142 9.58 1.77 15.15
CA LYS A 142 8.52 1.51 16.13
C LYS A 142 7.17 2.07 15.73
N SER A 143 7.16 2.97 14.75
CA SER A 143 5.95 3.66 14.32
C SER A 143 6.08 4.18 12.89
N PHE A 144 4.96 4.55 12.28
CA PHE A 144 4.93 5.16 10.95
C PHE A 144 5.85 6.39 10.82
N PRO A 145 5.90 7.36 11.76
CA PRO A 145 6.82 8.49 11.69
C PRO A 145 8.30 8.13 11.52
N ASP A 146 8.74 6.99 12.03
CA ASP A 146 10.15 6.55 11.92
C ASP A 146 10.55 6.20 10.48
N THR A 147 9.58 5.95 9.62
CA THR A 147 9.81 5.65 8.19
C THR A 147 10.38 6.85 7.43
N PHE A 148 10.01 8.08 7.81
CA PHE A 148 10.44 9.30 7.12
C PHE A 148 11.95 9.57 7.24
N PRO A 149 12.54 9.62 8.45
CA PRO A 149 14.00 9.79 8.58
C PRO A 149 14.78 8.68 7.89
N SER A 150 14.27 7.43 7.96
CA SER A 150 14.89 6.29 7.28
C SER A 150 14.93 6.48 5.77
N ARG A 151 13.84 6.92 5.14
CA ARG A 151 13.79 7.17 3.70
C ARG A 151 14.66 8.35 3.27
N ILE A 152 14.62 9.44 4.03
CA ILE A 152 15.49 10.62 3.77
C ILE A 152 16.95 10.24 3.88
N GLY A 153 17.34 9.46 4.91
CA GLY A 153 18.69 8.96 5.08
C GLY A 153 19.16 8.11 3.90
N ALA A 154 18.31 7.18 3.43
CA ALA A 154 18.61 6.36 2.25
C ALA A 154 18.83 7.22 1.00
N TRP A 155 17.99 8.22 0.77
CA TRP A 155 18.15 9.15 -0.36
C TRP A 155 19.44 9.98 -0.28
N ILE A 156 19.82 10.47 0.92
CA ILE A 156 21.08 11.17 1.13
C ILE A 156 22.26 10.26 0.81
N GLU A 157 22.21 8.99 1.22
CA GLU A 157 23.27 8.02 0.89
C GLU A 157 23.35 7.73 -0.61
N ASP A 158 22.24 7.66 -1.31
CA ASP A 158 22.22 7.55 -2.77
C ASP A 158 22.93 8.75 -3.44
N LEU A 159 22.66 9.97 -2.98
CA LEU A 159 23.34 11.18 -3.46
C LEU A 159 24.85 11.14 -3.18
N ARG A 160 25.27 10.73 -1.97
CA ARG A 160 26.68 10.59 -1.60
C ARG A 160 27.42 9.58 -2.47
N LYS A 161 26.76 8.46 -2.78
CA LYS A 161 27.28 7.40 -3.65
C LYS A 161 27.20 7.75 -5.14
N LYS A 162 26.64 8.92 -5.48
CA LYS A 162 26.37 9.33 -6.87
C LYS A 162 25.56 8.29 -7.64
N THR A 163 24.60 7.65 -6.95
CA THR A 163 23.65 6.72 -7.56
C THR A 163 22.93 7.44 -8.70
N THR A 164 22.87 6.82 -9.87
CA THR A 164 22.21 7.43 -11.03
C THR A 164 20.69 7.48 -10.82
N PRO A 165 19.98 8.51 -11.34
CA PRO A 165 18.54 8.70 -11.07
C PRO A 165 17.67 7.49 -11.40
N ASP A 166 18.06 6.69 -12.40
CA ASP A 166 17.38 5.46 -12.80
C ASP A 166 17.45 4.33 -11.78
N LYS A 167 18.41 4.40 -10.85
CA LYS A 167 18.62 3.42 -9.78
C LYS A 167 18.10 3.86 -8.40
N ILE A 168 17.65 5.10 -8.29
CA ILE A 168 17.02 5.60 -7.06
C ILE A 168 15.58 5.11 -6.99
N ASP A 169 15.20 4.52 -5.86
CA ASP A 169 13.83 4.08 -5.63
C ASP A 169 12.86 5.27 -5.46
N ALA A 170 11.57 5.03 -5.72
CA ALA A 170 10.48 6.01 -5.63
C ALA A 170 10.71 7.24 -6.53
N LYS A 171 10.79 6.99 -7.83
CA LYS A 171 10.97 8.00 -8.88
C LYS A 171 9.69 8.78 -9.15
N ALA A 172 9.84 9.93 -9.83
CA ALA A 172 8.70 10.72 -10.29
C ALA A 172 7.76 9.92 -11.21
N GLU A 173 8.31 9.03 -12.05
CA GLU A 173 7.53 8.12 -12.91
C GLU A 173 6.66 7.17 -12.11
N ASP A 174 7.13 6.67 -10.97
CA ASP A 174 6.33 5.80 -10.08
C ASP A 174 5.18 6.58 -9.48
N ALA A 175 5.44 7.81 -9.01
CA ALA A 175 4.39 8.70 -8.50
C ALA A 175 3.35 9.05 -9.59
N LEU A 176 3.79 9.33 -10.83
CA LEU A 176 2.89 9.57 -11.95
C LEU A 176 2.01 8.35 -12.24
N LYS A 177 2.56 7.17 -12.24
CA LYS A 177 1.79 5.92 -12.47
C LYS A 177 0.75 5.70 -11.38
N VAL A 178 1.10 5.96 -10.12
CA VAL A 178 0.13 5.92 -9.01
C VAL A 178 -0.99 6.93 -9.23
N GLN A 179 -0.65 8.17 -9.60
CA GLN A 179 -1.65 9.21 -9.86
C GLN A 179 -2.60 8.83 -11.01
N LEU A 180 -2.09 8.21 -12.07
CA LEU A 180 -2.92 7.71 -13.18
C LEU A 180 -3.92 6.65 -12.73
N VAL A 181 -3.54 5.75 -11.82
CA VAL A 181 -4.46 4.76 -11.23
C VAL A 181 -5.53 5.45 -10.38
N ILE A 182 -5.16 6.47 -9.59
CA ILE A 182 -6.10 7.26 -8.78
C ILE A 182 -7.15 7.92 -9.67
N GLU A 183 -6.74 8.61 -10.73
CA GLU A 183 -7.67 9.30 -11.63
C GLU A 183 -8.53 8.30 -12.41
N ALA A 184 -7.99 7.14 -12.78
CA ALA A 184 -8.78 6.07 -13.40
C ALA A 184 -9.81 5.49 -12.43
N ALA A 185 -9.48 5.33 -11.13
CA ALA A 185 -10.41 4.89 -10.10
C ALA A 185 -11.56 5.89 -9.92
N ILE A 186 -11.24 7.18 -9.84
CA ILE A 186 -12.25 8.26 -9.76
C ILE A 186 -13.16 8.22 -10.99
N LYS A 187 -12.57 8.18 -12.19
CA LYS A 187 -13.33 8.10 -13.44
C LYS A 187 -14.24 6.88 -13.50
N SER A 188 -13.80 5.71 -13.00
CA SER A 188 -14.60 4.49 -13.01
C SER A 188 -15.84 4.56 -12.12
N TRP A 189 -15.87 5.49 -11.16
CA TRP A 189 -17.02 5.76 -10.32
C TRP A 189 -18.01 6.74 -10.98
N ASP A 190 -17.48 7.73 -11.69
CA ASP A 190 -18.28 8.80 -12.32
C ASP A 190 -18.96 8.34 -13.63
N THR A 191 -18.67 7.11 -14.12
CA THR A 191 -19.25 6.50 -15.33
C THR A 191 -20.22 5.37 -15.00
#